data_dddd6dc130cbb082e6e131d7ae09f0d9
#
_entry.id   dddd6dc130cbb082e6e131d7ae09f0d9
#
_cell.length_a   1.000
_cell.length_b   1.000
_cell.length_c   1.000
_cell.angle_alpha   90.00
_cell.angle_beta   90.00
_cell.angle_gamma   90.00
#
_symmetry.space_group_name_H-M   'P 1'
#
loop_
_entity.id
_entity.type
_entity.pdbx_description
1 polymer ?
#
loop_
_entity_poly.entity_id
_entity_poly.type
_entity_poly.pdbx_seq_one_letter_code
_entity_poly.pdbx_strand_id
1 'polypeptide(L)'
;MWYRNSNIGLNPFIIPDIGVILSKKKFEKFASLIRTKQMKFIYSILLIVPLGIFGSPKSFDFKDPKGVNTIIFQLDALLESINGSAAGISGTISYDPTKPESTKGSIFLDASSLRVDNSVLQEHMHGEDWLHVSKFPQVVFSLSNLRNIKTEARGLKATAEGKMTIRNVTIIMEVPVELTYLEGLLEKRNKTPGDLLVVRSKFKVKRDDFGIKPGEYLDKVANEIDISINLAGACPTQ
;
A
#
# COMPACT_ATOMS: atom_id res chain seq x y z
N MET A 1 30.36 56.38 -23.16
CA MET A 1 31.61 56.53 -23.87
C MET A 1 31.96 55.22 -24.55
N TRP A 2 31.84 55.25 -25.90
CA TRP A 2 32.51 54.44 -26.94
C TRP A 2 32.27 52.86 -26.89
N TYR A 3 31.47 52.31 -27.85
CA TYR A 3 31.78 51.82 -29.22
C TYR A 3 32.66 50.54 -29.23
N ARG A 4 32.37 49.41 -29.88
CA ARG A 4 32.11 49.24 -31.33
C ARG A 4 31.71 47.77 -31.65
N ASN A 5 30.83 47.64 -32.66
CA ASN A 5 30.54 46.45 -33.46
C ASN A 5 31.78 45.78 -34.05
N SER A 6 31.70 44.44 -34.23
CA SER A 6 32.34 43.80 -35.39
C SER A 6 31.56 42.54 -35.79
N ASN A 7 30.84 42.67 -36.93
CA ASN A 7 30.37 41.60 -37.78
C ASN A 7 31.58 40.86 -38.36
N ILE A 8 31.58 39.53 -38.24
CA ILE A 8 32.42 38.66 -39.07
C ILE A 8 31.49 37.77 -39.89
N GLY A 9 31.40 38.12 -41.19
CA GLY A 9 30.75 37.33 -42.20
C GLY A 9 31.52 36.05 -42.47
N LEU A 10 30.80 34.91 -42.50
CA LEU A 10 31.35 33.65 -43.00
C LEU A 10 30.94 33.47 -44.45
N ASN A 11 31.95 33.36 -45.30
CA ASN A 11 31.88 33.08 -46.74
C ASN A 11 31.23 31.72 -46.99
N PRO A 12 30.39 31.58 -48.06
CA PRO A 12 29.89 30.28 -48.50
C PRO A 12 30.99 29.52 -49.26
N PHE A 13 31.23 28.30 -48.81
CA PHE A 13 32.08 27.35 -49.51
C PHE A 13 31.51 27.01 -50.92
N ILE A 14 32.33 27.31 -51.94
CA ILE A 14 32.13 26.90 -53.30
C ILE A 14 32.42 25.40 -53.40
N ILE A 15 31.42 24.59 -53.70
CA ILE A 15 31.58 23.18 -54.08
C ILE A 15 31.73 23.09 -55.57
N PRO A 16 32.79 22.45 -56.11
CA PRO A 16 32.95 22.30 -57.55
C PRO A 16 31.95 21.30 -58.10
N ASP A 17 31.36 21.64 -59.25
CA ASP A 17 30.43 20.89 -60.04
C ASP A 17 31.10 19.62 -60.59
N ILE A 18 30.78 18.44 -60.05
CA ILE A 18 31.11 17.17 -60.67
C ILE A 18 29.84 16.65 -61.35
N GLY A 19 29.72 17.02 -62.62
CA GLY A 19 28.68 16.51 -63.50
C GLY A 19 28.81 15.01 -63.74
N VAL A 20 28.01 14.22 -63.01
CA VAL A 20 27.71 12.82 -63.36
C VAL A 20 26.25 12.76 -63.76
N ILE A 21 26.01 12.72 -65.06
CA ILE A 21 24.68 12.46 -65.64
C ILE A 21 24.23 11.03 -65.33
N LEU A 22 23.60 10.83 -64.20
CA LEU A 22 22.85 9.65 -63.94
C LEU A 22 21.42 9.83 -64.43
N SER A 23 21.02 9.04 -65.43
CA SER A 23 19.69 9.06 -66.04
C SER A 23 18.59 9.06 -64.94
N LYS A 24 17.61 9.98 -65.08
CA LYS A 24 16.46 10.16 -64.16
C LYS A 24 15.80 8.83 -63.76
N LYS A 25 15.78 7.85 -64.63
CA LYS A 25 15.27 6.46 -64.40
C LYS A 25 16.09 5.65 -63.37
N LYS A 26 17.42 5.89 -63.25
CA LYS A 26 18.26 5.21 -62.24
C LYS A 26 18.09 5.82 -60.86
N PHE A 27 17.87 7.14 -60.79
CA PHE A 27 17.65 7.84 -59.54
C PHE A 27 16.28 7.46 -58.89
N GLU A 28 15.23 7.37 -59.70
CA GLU A 28 13.91 6.96 -59.21
C GLU A 28 13.90 5.49 -58.75
N LYS A 29 14.63 4.62 -59.42
CA LYS A 29 14.78 3.21 -59.02
C LYS A 29 15.56 3.05 -57.72
N PHE A 30 16.56 3.91 -57.46
CA PHE A 30 17.34 3.93 -56.23
C PHE A 30 16.54 4.54 -55.07
N ALA A 31 15.78 5.61 -55.31
CA ALA A 31 14.89 6.21 -54.34
C ALA A 31 13.72 5.30 -53.93
N SER A 32 13.18 4.51 -54.84
CA SER A 32 12.14 3.52 -54.54
C SER A 32 12.69 2.34 -53.72
N LEU A 33 13.97 1.96 -53.93
CA LEU A 33 14.62 0.87 -53.22
C LEU A 33 14.93 1.25 -51.76
N ILE A 34 15.28 2.52 -51.53
CA ILE A 34 15.54 3.07 -50.18
C ILE A 34 14.22 3.22 -49.41
N ARG A 35 13.16 3.70 -50.08
CA ARG A 35 11.83 3.84 -49.46
C ARG A 35 11.24 2.51 -49.00
N THR A 36 11.38 1.45 -49.81
CA THR A 36 10.84 0.12 -49.45
C THR A 36 11.67 -0.59 -48.35
N LYS A 37 13.00 -0.39 -48.29
CA LYS A 37 13.84 -0.98 -47.25
C LYS A 37 13.69 -0.25 -45.92
N GLN A 38 13.59 1.09 -45.93
CA GLN A 38 13.41 1.87 -44.71
C GLN A 38 12.04 1.60 -44.04
N MET A 39 10.97 1.47 -44.80
CA MET A 39 9.64 1.19 -44.23
C MET A 39 9.53 -0.21 -43.60
N LYS A 40 10.20 -1.23 -44.15
CA LYS A 40 10.21 -2.57 -43.53
C LYS A 40 11.02 -2.62 -42.23
N PHE A 41 12.05 -1.77 -42.10
CA PHE A 41 12.85 -1.69 -40.86
C PHE A 41 12.15 -0.90 -39.75
N ILE A 42 11.34 0.11 -40.09
CA ILE A 42 10.59 0.91 -39.12
C ILE A 42 9.42 0.09 -38.54
N TYR A 43 8.76 -0.76 -39.34
CA TYR A 43 7.69 -1.64 -38.86
C TYR A 43 8.20 -2.81 -38.02
N SER A 44 9.46 -3.24 -38.16
CA SER A 44 10.05 -4.30 -37.31
C SER A 44 10.50 -3.81 -35.94
N ILE A 45 10.76 -2.50 -35.74
CA ILE A 45 11.17 -1.93 -34.46
C ILE A 45 9.95 -1.55 -33.61
N LEU A 46 8.77 -1.41 -34.18
CA LEU A 46 7.56 -0.97 -33.49
C LEU A 46 6.77 -2.10 -32.80
N LEU A 47 7.25 -3.35 -32.81
CA LEU A 47 6.52 -4.51 -32.26
C LEU A 47 7.22 -5.17 -31.07
N ILE A 48 8.24 -4.53 -30.48
CA ILE A 48 8.73 -4.90 -29.14
C ILE A 48 8.20 -3.87 -28.15
N VAL A 49 6.89 -3.83 -27.98
CA VAL A 49 6.32 -3.36 -26.73
C VAL A 49 6.68 -4.45 -25.72
N PRO A 50 7.53 -4.17 -24.71
CA PRO A 50 7.69 -5.12 -23.63
C PRO A 50 6.28 -5.31 -23.06
N LEU A 51 5.70 -6.50 -23.20
CA LEU A 51 4.61 -6.92 -22.32
C LEU A 51 5.20 -6.86 -20.93
N GLY A 52 5.06 -5.70 -20.30
CA GLY A 52 5.33 -5.57 -18.86
C GLY A 52 4.47 -6.64 -18.21
N ILE A 53 5.09 -7.56 -17.50
CA ILE A 53 4.39 -8.50 -16.64
C ILE A 53 3.74 -7.61 -15.58
N PHE A 54 2.54 -7.09 -15.89
CA PHE A 54 1.72 -6.41 -14.91
C PHE A 54 1.24 -7.51 -13.96
N GLY A 55 1.90 -7.64 -12.82
CA GLY A 55 1.36 -8.42 -11.73
C GLY A 55 -0.06 -7.93 -11.47
N SER A 56 -1.03 -8.80 -11.49
CA SER A 56 -2.39 -8.42 -11.07
C SER A 56 -2.44 -8.36 -9.55
N PRO A 57 -3.14 -7.37 -8.97
CA PRO A 57 -3.29 -7.29 -7.53
C PRO A 57 -3.99 -8.55 -7.00
N LYS A 58 -3.45 -9.12 -5.94
CA LYS A 58 -3.99 -10.30 -5.24
C LYS A 58 -4.83 -9.85 -4.06
N SER A 59 -5.94 -10.54 -3.81
CA SER A 59 -6.82 -10.26 -2.67
C SER A 59 -6.49 -11.19 -1.52
N PHE A 60 -6.11 -10.64 -0.37
CA PHE A 60 -5.76 -11.37 0.84
C PHE A 60 -6.89 -11.26 1.85
N ASP A 61 -7.48 -12.38 2.23
CA ASP A 61 -8.48 -12.47 3.30
C ASP A 61 -7.79 -12.65 4.66
N PHE A 62 -8.12 -11.77 5.61
CA PHE A 62 -7.56 -11.76 6.97
C PHE A 62 -8.42 -12.49 7.99
N LYS A 63 -9.54 -13.10 7.58
CA LYS A 63 -10.28 -14.02 8.45
C LYS A 63 -9.46 -15.27 8.66
N ASP A 64 -8.98 -15.45 9.88
CA ASP A 64 -8.09 -16.56 10.22
C ASP A 64 -8.88 -17.68 10.93
N PRO A 65 -9.12 -18.84 10.27
CA PRO A 65 -9.83 -19.95 10.87
C PRO A 65 -9.08 -20.61 12.04
N LYS A 66 -7.77 -20.33 12.17
CA LYS A 66 -6.94 -20.82 13.28
C LYS A 66 -6.96 -19.90 14.51
N GLY A 67 -7.50 -18.67 14.37
CA GLY A 67 -7.55 -17.70 15.44
C GLY A 67 -6.18 -17.20 15.91
N VAL A 68 -5.15 -17.23 15.04
CA VAL A 68 -3.79 -16.78 15.38
C VAL A 68 -3.62 -15.28 15.11
N ASN A 69 -4.42 -14.71 14.18
CA ASN A 69 -4.46 -13.28 13.97
C ASN A 69 -4.94 -12.59 15.25
N THR A 70 -4.14 -11.62 15.73
CA THR A 70 -4.43 -10.95 16.99
C THR A 70 -3.99 -9.49 16.96
N ILE A 71 -4.72 -8.70 17.73
CA ILE A 71 -4.38 -7.32 18.09
C ILE A 71 -4.18 -7.32 19.61
N ILE A 72 -3.09 -6.72 20.06
CA ILE A 72 -2.81 -6.49 21.47
C ILE A 72 -2.93 -4.99 21.71
N PHE A 73 -3.55 -4.60 22.81
CA PHE A 73 -3.65 -3.21 23.23
C PHE A 73 -3.22 -3.04 24.68
N GLN A 74 -2.63 -1.88 24.97
CA GLN A 74 -2.19 -1.50 26.32
C GLN A 74 -2.54 -0.04 26.58
N LEU A 75 -3.08 0.21 27.76
CA LEU A 75 -3.31 1.54 28.31
C LEU A 75 -2.51 1.63 29.62
N ASP A 76 -1.55 2.53 29.66
CA ASP A 76 -0.68 2.71 30.83
C ASP A 76 -0.99 4.06 31.50
N ALA A 77 -1.84 4.03 32.53
CA ALA A 77 -2.24 5.19 33.30
C ALA A 77 -1.42 5.31 34.58
N LEU A 78 -1.58 6.41 35.30
CA LEU A 78 -0.79 6.68 36.51
C LEU A 78 -0.98 5.61 37.60
N LEU A 79 -2.21 5.14 37.79
CA LEU A 79 -2.57 4.20 38.85
C LEU A 79 -2.74 2.77 38.36
N GLU A 80 -3.11 2.58 37.10
CA GLU A 80 -3.48 1.28 36.55
C GLU A 80 -2.87 1.06 35.16
N SER A 81 -2.43 -0.17 34.87
CA SER A 81 -2.04 -0.60 33.55
C SER A 81 -2.99 -1.67 33.05
N ILE A 82 -3.70 -1.40 31.95
CA ILE A 82 -4.68 -2.29 31.36
C ILE A 82 -4.09 -2.92 30.10
N ASN A 83 -4.06 -4.24 30.07
CA ASN A 83 -3.60 -5.01 28.92
C ASN A 83 -4.74 -5.86 28.39
N GLY A 84 -4.86 -5.92 27.07
CA GLY A 84 -5.90 -6.73 26.45
C GLY A 84 -5.53 -7.19 25.05
N SER A 85 -6.42 -8.01 24.49
CA SER A 85 -6.28 -8.55 23.15
C SER A 85 -7.61 -8.61 22.41
N ALA A 86 -7.55 -8.77 21.09
CA ALA A 86 -8.71 -9.01 20.25
C ALA A 86 -8.38 -10.00 19.14
N ALA A 87 -9.30 -10.89 18.82
CA ALA A 87 -9.11 -11.96 17.82
C ALA A 87 -10.17 -12.00 16.70
N GLY A 88 -11.24 -11.22 16.83
CA GLY A 88 -12.35 -11.16 15.86
C GLY A 88 -12.04 -10.34 14.61
N ILE A 89 -10.94 -10.67 13.92
CA ILE A 89 -10.41 -9.92 12.79
C ILE A 89 -10.91 -10.54 11.49
N SER A 90 -11.34 -9.69 10.56
CA SER A 90 -11.75 -10.05 9.20
C SER A 90 -11.45 -8.92 8.22
N GLY A 91 -11.76 -9.13 6.94
CA GLY A 91 -11.58 -8.13 5.90
C GLY A 91 -10.57 -8.54 4.85
N THR A 92 -10.43 -7.72 3.82
CA THR A 92 -9.58 -8.02 2.66
C THR A 92 -8.68 -6.84 2.31
N ILE A 93 -7.45 -7.17 1.92
CA ILE A 93 -6.49 -6.22 1.37
C ILE A 93 -6.09 -6.68 -0.03
N SER A 94 -6.24 -5.78 -1.00
CA SER A 94 -5.71 -5.94 -2.35
C SER A 94 -4.26 -5.47 -2.36
N TYR A 95 -3.32 -6.35 -2.69
CA TYR A 95 -1.89 -6.08 -2.70
C TYR A 95 -1.25 -6.55 -3.99
N ASP A 96 -0.45 -5.69 -4.61
CA ASP A 96 0.39 -5.98 -5.76
C ASP A 96 1.86 -5.84 -5.35
N PRO A 97 2.66 -6.93 -5.33
CA PRO A 97 4.07 -6.87 -4.97
C PRO A 97 4.89 -5.95 -5.88
N THR A 98 4.44 -5.73 -7.13
CA THR A 98 5.11 -4.87 -8.10
C THR A 98 4.70 -3.40 -7.98
N LYS A 99 3.57 -3.11 -7.32
CA LYS A 99 3.02 -1.77 -7.10
C LYS A 99 2.45 -1.63 -5.68
N PRO A 100 3.27 -1.77 -4.64
CA PRO A 100 2.81 -1.79 -3.26
C PRO A 100 2.09 -0.50 -2.84
N GLU A 101 2.36 0.65 -3.48
CA GLU A 101 1.65 1.91 -3.26
C GLU A 101 0.16 1.83 -3.60
N SER A 102 -0.25 0.91 -4.47
CA SER A 102 -1.66 0.71 -4.86
C SER A 102 -2.46 -0.12 -3.86
N THR A 103 -1.85 -0.54 -2.76
CA THR A 103 -2.48 -1.36 -1.71
C THR A 103 -3.68 -0.65 -1.11
N LYS A 104 -4.81 -1.35 -1.07
CA LYS A 104 -6.07 -0.83 -0.53
C LYS A 104 -6.95 -1.95 0.01
N GLY A 105 -7.91 -1.59 0.85
CA GLY A 105 -8.86 -2.56 1.41
C GLY A 105 -9.35 -2.14 2.78
N SER A 106 -9.97 -3.06 3.50
CA SER A 106 -10.45 -2.77 4.85
C SER A 106 -10.24 -3.96 5.77
N ILE A 107 -9.89 -3.66 7.01
CA ILE A 107 -9.81 -4.59 8.12
C ILE A 107 -10.90 -4.23 9.12
N PHE A 108 -11.62 -5.23 9.56
CA PHE A 108 -12.69 -5.15 10.53
C PHE A 108 -12.26 -5.90 11.79
N LEU A 109 -12.54 -5.33 12.94
CA LEU A 109 -12.41 -5.96 14.22
C LEU A 109 -13.80 -6.03 14.87
N ASP A 110 -14.22 -7.22 15.24
CA ASP A 110 -15.41 -7.39 16.08
C ASP A 110 -15.13 -6.82 17.49
N ALA A 111 -15.82 -5.76 17.84
CA ALA A 111 -15.62 -5.06 19.11
C ALA A 111 -15.92 -5.97 20.33
N SER A 112 -16.81 -6.95 20.17
CA SER A 112 -17.10 -7.92 21.22
C SER A 112 -15.97 -8.93 21.47
N SER A 113 -15.01 -9.02 20.53
CA SER A 113 -13.82 -9.87 20.66
C SER A 113 -12.71 -9.24 21.52
N LEU A 114 -12.82 -7.96 21.88
CA LEU A 114 -11.90 -7.31 22.80
C LEU A 114 -11.97 -7.96 24.18
N ARG A 115 -10.80 -8.32 24.74
CA ARG A 115 -10.66 -9.03 26.01
C ARG A 115 -9.66 -8.36 26.90
N VAL A 116 -10.02 -8.29 28.20
CA VAL A 116 -9.12 -8.00 29.32
C VAL A 116 -9.35 -9.06 30.39
N ASP A 117 -8.35 -9.34 31.23
CA ASP A 117 -8.43 -10.43 32.21
C ASP A 117 -9.48 -10.19 33.30
N ASN A 118 -9.70 -8.95 33.70
CA ASN A 118 -10.70 -8.58 34.69
C ASN A 118 -12.10 -8.52 34.06
N SER A 119 -13.01 -9.38 34.48
CA SER A 119 -14.36 -9.50 33.92
C SER A 119 -15.24 -8.25 34.14
N VAL A 120 -15.09 -7.56 35.27
CA VAL A 120 -15.81 -6.30 35.55
C VAL A 120 -15.31 -5.20 34.63
N LEU A 121 -14.00 -5.10 34.44
CA LEU A 121 -13.40 -4.14 33.52
C LEU A 121 -13.80 -4.44 32.07
N GLN A 122 -13.89 -5.72 31.70
CA GLN A 122 -14.37 -6.12 30.38
C GLN A 122 -15.84 -5.74 30.16
N GLU A 123 -16.70 -5.94 31.14
CA GLU A 123 -18.10 -5.51 31.08
C GLU A 123 -18.21 -4.01 30.89
N HIS A 124 -17.46 -3.23 31.67
CA HIS A 124 -17.39 -1.77 31.50
C HIS A 124 -16.91 -1.39 30.10
N MET A 125 -15.80 -1.96 29.63
CA MET A 125 -15.23 -1.69 28.30
C MET A 125 -16.25 -1.94 27.19
N HIS A 126 -17.05 -2.99 27.28
CA HIS A 126 -18.11 -3.31 26.31
C HIS A 126 -19.37 -2.46 26.48
N GLY A 127 -19.55 -1.87 27.66
CA GLY A 127 -20.72 -1.12 28.04
C GLY A 127 -20.97 0.17 27.26
N GLU A 128 -22.14 0.75 27.46
CA GLU A 128 -22.64 1.93 26.75
C GLU A 128 -21.73 3.15 26.92
N ASP A 129 -21.18 3.34 28.07
CA ASP A 129 -20.31 4.46 28.43
C ASP A 129 -18.94 4.40 27.72
N TRP A 130 -18.49 3.22 27.30
CA TRP A 130 -17.19 3.01 26.70
C TRP A 130 -17.31 2.64 25.22
N LEU A 131 -17.18 1.39 24.85
CA LEU A 131 -17.23 0.98 23.43
C LEU A 131 -18.63 0.82 22.89
N HIS A 132 -19.62 0.56 23.74
CA HIS A 132 -21.03 0.31 23.39
C HIS A 132 -21.15 -0.74 22.26
N VAL A 133 -20.55 -1.91 22.50
CA VAL A 133 -20.37 -2.92 21.46
C VAL A 133 -21.69 -3.43 20.86
N SER A 134 -22.80 -3.37 21.62
CA SER A 134 -24.14 -3.75 21.12
C SER A 134 -24.64 -2.79 20.03
N LYS A 135 -24.25 -1.50 20.09
CA LYS A 135 -24.62 -0.48 19.11
C LYS A 135 -23.54 -0.30 18.03
N PHE A 136 -22.29 -0.44 18.39
CA PHE A 136 -21.13 -0.28 17.52
C PHE A 136 -20.30 -1.57 17.49
N PRO A 137 -20.77 -2.61 16.77
CA PRO A 137 -20.19 -3.93 16.84
C PRO A 137 -18.82 -4.05 16.17
N GLN A 138 -18.37 -3.04 15.43
CA GLN A 138 -17.14 -3.11 14.66
C GLN A 138 -16.26 -1.88 14.83
N VAL A 139 -14.96 -2.15 14.90
CA VAL A 139 -13.89 -1.17 14.64
C VAL A 139 -13.39 -1.42 13.22
N VAL A 140 -13.22 -0.37 12.42
CA VAL A 140 -12.87 -0.49 11.01
C VAL A 140 -11.64 0.34 10.69
N PHE A 141 -10.69 -0.24 9.98
CA PHE A 141 -9.61 0.51 9.32
C PHE A 141 -9.71 0.33 7.80
N SER A 142 -10.01 1.42 7.09
CA SER A 142 -10.09 1.46 5.62
C SER A 142 -8.81 2.05 5.06
N LEU A 143 -7.95 1.20 4.52
CA LEU A 143 -6.67 1.55 3.88
C LEU A 143 -6.92 2.15 2.50
N SER A 144 -6.36 3.32 2.25
CA SER A 144 -6.44 4.03 0.97
C SER A 144 -5.22 3.78 0.08
N ASN A 145 -4.02 3.84 0.67
CA ASN A 145 -2.75 3.63 -0.02
C ASN A 145 -1.60 3.37 0.98
N LEU A 146 -0.42 3.02 0.44
CA LEU A 146 0.84 2.98 1.19
C LEU A 146 1.77 4.10 0.71
N ARG A 147 2.42 4.80 1.65
CA ARG A 147 3.45 5.81 1.39
C ARG A 147 4.77 5.47 2.07
N ASN A 148 5.81 6.24 1.75
CA ASN A 148 7.14 6.13 2.38
C ASN A 148 7.69 4.70 2.35
N ILE A 149 7.45 3.99 1.25
CA ILE A 149 7.79 2.58 1.09
C ILE A 149 9.31 2.41 1.06
N LYS A 150 9.81 1.55 1.94
CA LYS A 150 11.22 1.14 2.02
C LYS A 150 11.30 -0.38 1.96
N THR A 151 11.99 -0.90 0.95
CA THR A 151 12.24 -2.34 0.85
C THR A 151 13.27 -2.76 1.87
N GLU A 152 13.02 -3.84 2.57
CA GLU A 152 13.90 -4.46 3.54
C GLU A 152 14.16 -5.94 3.19
N ALA A 153 15.08 -6.59 3.91
CA ALA A 153 15.47 -7.98 3.63
C ALA A 153 14.32 -8.99 3.72
N ARG A 154 13.26 -8.69 4.48
CA ARG A 154 12.11 -9.60 4.70
C ARG A 154 10.77 -9.02 4.27
N GLY A 155 10.75 -8.01 3.39
CA GLY A 155 9.53 -7.38 2.95
C GLY A 155 9.68 -5.88 2.78
N LEU A 156 8.70 -5.10 3.21
CA LEU A 156 8.75 -3.64 3.15
C LEU A 156 8.22 -2.98 4.42
N LYS A 157 8.73 -1.80 4.71
CA LYS A 157 8.16 -0.85 5.67
C LYS A 157 7.48 0.26 4.92
N ALA A 158 6.33 0.69 5.41
CA ALA A 158 5.56 1.77 4.80
C ALA A 158 4.73 2.51 5.84
N THR A 159 4.14 3.61 5.41
CA THR A 159 3.08 4.31 6.12
C THR A 159 1.75 3.99 5.44
N ALA A 160 0.84 3.34 6.15
CA ALA A 160 -0.53 3.07 5.68
C ALA A 160 -1.39 4.30 5.98
N GLU A 161 -1.89 4.93 4.92
CA GLU A 161 -2.87 6.02 5.04
C GLU A 161 -4.27 5.47 4.94
N GLY A 162 -5.12 5.82 5.88
CA GLY A 162 -6.47 5.30 5.93
C GLY A 162 -7.39 6.03 6.89
N LYS A 163 -8.58 5.48 7.01
CA LYS A 163 -9.62 5.97 7.93
C LYS A 163 -9.86 4.93 9.01
N MET A 164 -9.73 5.35 10.27
CA MET A 164 -10.09 4.55 11.44
C MET A 164 -11.47 4.96 11.92
N THR A 165 -12.36 4.01 12.09
CA THR A 165 -13.71 4.23 12.63
C THR A 165 -13.91 3.44 13.91
N ILE A 166 -14.19 4.13 15.01
CA ILE A 166 -14.54 3.56 16.32
C ILE A 166 -15.79 4.29 16.82
N ARG A 167 -16.80 3.57 17.30
CA ARG A 167 -18.09 4.14 17.77
C ARG A 167 -18.72 5.12 16.77
N ASN A 168 -18.63 4.82 15.48
CA ASN A 168 -19.13 5.67 14.40
C ASN A 168 -18.40 7.04 14.25
N VAL A 169 -17.31 7.26 14.98
CA VAL A 169 -16.41 8.41 14.77
C VAL A 169 -15.29 7.97 13.85
N THR A 170 -15.07 8.71 12.77
CA THR A 170 -14.06 8.39 11.75
C THR A 170 -12.99 9.47 11.72
N ILE A 171 -11.74 9.05 11.85
CA ILE A 171 -10.57 9.93 11.71
C ILE A 171 -9.62 9.42 10.62
N ILE A 172 -8.88 10.32 9.99
CA ILE A 172 -7.79 9.98 9.07
C ILE A 172 -6.56 9.69 9.90
N MET A 173 -5.91 8.56 9.63
CA MET A 173 -4.69 8.14 10.34
C MET A 173 -3.60 7.71 9.38
N GLU A 174 -2.37 7.91 9.83
CA GLU A 174 -1.16 7.33 9.25
C GLU A 174 -0.63 6.29 10.24
N VAL A 175 -0.52 5.05 9.76
CA VAL A 175 -0.12 3.91 10.59
C VAL A 175 1.17 3.30 10.02
N PRO A 176 2.27 3.21 10.79
CA PRO A 176 3.46 2.52 10.34
C PRO A 176 3.19 1.02 10.21
N VAL A 177 3.55 0.43 9.07
CA VAL A 177 3.32 -0.99 8.79
C VAL A 177 4.57 -1.66 8.24
N GLU A 178 4.74 -2.92 8.61
CA GLU A 178 5.68 -3.84 7.98
C GLU A 178 4.88 -4.91 7.25
N LEU A 179 5.11 -5.07 5.94
CA LEU A 179 4.46 -6.07 5.11
C LEU A 179 5.48 -7.08 4.62
N THR A 180 5.15 -8.36 4.75
CA THR A 180 5.93 -9.46 4.20
C THR A 180 5.03 -10.28 3.28
N TYR A 181 5.29 -10.21 1.98
CA TYR A 181 4.63 -11.07 1.00
C TYR A 181 5.40 -12.39 0.89
N LEU A 182 4.68 -13.50 0.99
CA LEU A 182 5.22 -14.85 1.01
C LEU A 182 4.52 -15.69 -0.08
N GLU A 183 5.12 -15.72 -1.24
CA GLU A 183 4.62 -16.46 -2.40
C GLU A 183 4.65 -17.96 -2.14
N GLY A 184 3.54 -18.66 -2.42
CA GLY A 184 3.40 -20.12 -2.29
C GLY A 184 3.47 -20.65 -0.85
N LEU A 185 3.54 -19.79 0.18
CA LEU A 185 3.72 -20.26 1.56
C LEU A 185 2.43 -20.46 2.34
N LEU A 186 1.26 -20.22 1.75
CA LEU A 186 -0.03 -20.50 2.41
C LEU A 186 -0.19 -21.97 2.77
N GLU A 187 0.30 -22.88 1.91
CA GLU A 187 0.22 -24.33 2.15
C GLU A 187 0.91 -24.75 3.44
N LYS A 188 2.07 -24.15 3.77
CA LYS A 188 2.77 -24.42 5.03
C LYS A 188 1.96 -23.99 6.25
N ARG A 189 1.12 -22.96 6.11
CA ARG A 189 0.28 -22.45 7.20
C ARG A 189 -1.09 -23.15 7.27
N ASN A 190 -1.79 -23.30 6.16
CA ASN A 190 -3.19 -23.70 6.11
C ASN A 190 -3.45 -24.98 5.32
N LYS A 191 -2.41 -25.68 4.82
CA LYS A 191 -2.53 -26.88 3.96
C LYS A 191 -3.32 -26.62 2.66
N THR A 192 -3.37 -25.39 2.20
CA THR A 192 -4.03 -24.94 0.97
C THR A 192 -3.01 -24.19 0.13
N PRO A 193 -2.80 -24.53 -1.16
CA PRO A 193 -1.91 -23.79 -2.04
C PRO A 193 -2.29 -22.31 -2.11
N GLY A 194 -1.29 -21.44 -2.20
CA GLY A 194 -1.50 -20.00 -2.32
C GLY A 194 -0.46 -19.16 -1.60
N ASP A 195 -0.75 -17.86 -1.49
CA ASP A 195 0.15 -16.85 -0.97
C ASP A 195 -0.31 -16.33 0.40
N LEU A 196 0.64 -15.76 1.12
CA LEU A 196 0.40 -15.07 2.40
C LEU A 196 0.87 -13.62 2.34
N LEU A 197 0.10 -12.73 2.96
CA LEU A 197 0.52 -11.37 3.27
C LEU A 197 0.53 -11.19 4.78
N VAL A 198 1.73 -11.09 5.36
CA VAL A 198 1.90 -10.84 6.80
C VAL A 198 1.99 -9.35 7.02
N VAL A 199 1.18 -8.83 7.94
CA VAL A 199 1.14 -7.41 8.35
C VAL A 199 1.49 -7.30 9.82
N ARG A 200 2.48 -6.47 10.14
CA ARG A 200 2.82 -6.08 11.50
C ARG A 200 2.77 -4.58 11.64
N SER A 201 2.30 -4.12 12.78
CA SER A 201 2.24 -2.69 13.08
C SER A 201 2.31 -2.45 14.58
N LYS A 202 2.87 -1.29 14.95
CA LYS A 202 2.77 -0.73 16.30
C LYS A 202 2.49 0.75 16.18
N PHE A 203 1.42 1.21 16.79
CA PHE A 203 1.00 2.61 16.74
C PHE A 203 0.16 2.95 17.97
N LYS A 204 -0.19 4.23 18.10
CA LYS A 204 -1.02 4.73 19.19
C LYS A 204 -2.34 5.28 18.68
N VAL A 205 -3.38 5.12 19.48
CA VAL A 205 -4.70 5.76 19.30
C VAL A 205 -5.04 6.51 20.57
N LYS A 206 -5.72 7.65 20.43
CA LYS A 206 -6.29 8.35 21.57
C LYS A 206 -7.78 8.09 21.66
N ARG A 207 -8.27 7.64 22.81
CA ARG A 207 -9.70 7.38 23.01
C ARG A 207 -10.54 8.65 22.91
N ASP A 208 -9.98 9.81 23.30
CA ASP A 208 -10.62 11.11 23.20
C ASP A 208 -11.00 11.47 21.76
N ASP A 209 -10.13 11.12 20.78
CA ASP A 209 -10.37 11.39 19.34
C ASP A 209 -11.63 10.68 18.82
N PHE A 210 -12.07 9.63 19.52
CA PHE A 210 -13.28 8.86 19.20
C PHE A 210 -14.44 9.14 20.15
N GLY A 211 -14.33 10.18 20.97
CA GLY A 211 -15.37 10.57 21.91
C GLY A 211 -15.62 9.55 23.04
N ILE A 212 -14.62 8.77 23.40
CA ILE A 212 -14.71 7.78 24.50
C ILE A 212 -14.21 8.43 25.79
N LYS A 213 -15.16 8.88 26.63
CA LYS A 213 -14.88 9.52 27.93
C LYS A 213 -13.75 10.57 27.87
N PRO A 214 -13.86 11.60 27.00
CA PRO A 214 -12.78 12.55 26.76
C PRO A 214 -12.46 13.33 28.04
N GLY A 215 -11.16 13.28 28.43
CA GLY A 215 -10.66 13.94 29.64
C GLY A 215 -11.05 13.30 30.97
N GLU A 216 -11.85 12.21 30.94
CA GLU A 216 -12.29 11.52 32.16
C GLU A 216 -11.39 10.32 32.50
N TYR A 217 -11.26 9.99 33.79
CA TYR A 217 -10.58 8.79 34.32
C TYR A 217 -9.10 8.65 33.92
N LEU A 218 -8.40 9.75 33.62
CA LEU A 218 -7.03 9.71 33.07
C LEU A 218 -6.00 9.07 34.01
N ASP A 219 -6.28 9.08 35.32
CA ASP A 219 -5.46 8.46 36.35
C ASP A 219 -5.54 6.92 36.35
N LYS A 220 -6.63 6.33 35.83
CA LYS A 220 -6.90 4.89 35.79
C LYS A 220 -6.95 4.33 34.38
N VAL A 221 -7.42 5.10 33.40
CA VAL A 221 -7.55 4.70 32.00
C VAL A 221 -6.87 5.74 31.14
N ALA A 222 -5.68 5.45 30.65
CA ALA A 222 -4.91 6.36 29.84
C ALA A 222 -5.68 6.80 28.58
N ASN A 223 -5.44 8.03 28.12
CA ASN A 223 -5.98 8.50 26.86
C ASN A 223 -5.31 7.80 25.66
N GLU A 224 -4.00 7.62 25.73
CA GLU A 224 -3.24 6.91 24.69
C GLU A 224 -3.34 5.40 24.89
N ILE A 225 -3.60 4.70 23.78
CA ILE A 225 -3.67 3.25 23.70
C ILE A 225 -2.57 2.79 22.77
N ASP A 226 -1.63 2.01 23.27
CA ASP A 226 -0.62 1.34 22.47
C ASP A 226 -1.24 0.12 21.77
N ILE A 227 -1.14 0.07 20.44
CA ILE A 227 -1.69 -1.02 19.63
C ILE A 227 -0.55 -1.77 18.96
N SER A 228 -0.58 -3.11 19.07
CA SER A 228 0.32 -4.02 18.35
C SER A 228 -0.49 -5.00 17.51
N ILE A 229 -0.22 -5.05 16.21
CA ILE A 229 -0.95 -5.85 15.24
C ILE A 229 -0.03 -6.93 14.66
N ASN A 230 -0.51 -8.17 14.62
CA ASN A 230 0.12 -9.31 13.97
C ASN A 230 -0.93 -10.09 13.19
N LEU A 231 -1.01 -9.85 11.88
CA LEU A 231 -2.01 -10.45 11.02
C LEU A 231 -1.36 -11.18 9.85
N ALA A 232 -2.00 -12.24 9.39
CA ALA A 232 -1.65 -12.94 8.15
C ALA A 232 -2.90 -13.13 7.31
N GLY A 233 -2.91 -12.49 6.14
CA GLY A 233 -3.95 -12.65 5.13
C GLY A 233 -3.62 -13.77 4.17
N ALA A 234 -4.62 -14.53 3.76
CA ALA A 234 -4.51 -15.65 2.85
C ALA A 234 -5.06 -15.31 1.46
N CYS A 235 -4.32 -15.70 0.42
CA CYS A 235 -4.78 -15.68 -0.97
C CYS A 235 -4.61 -17.08 -1.56
N PRO A 236 -5.64 -17.96 -1.46
CA PRO A 236 -5.60 -19.29 -2.08
C PRO A 236 -5.45 -19.21 -3.58
N THR A 237 -4.64 -20.09 -4.16
CA THR A 237 -4.62 -20.30 -5.62
C THR A 237 -5.89 -21.06 -6.01
N GLN A 238 -6.59 -20.57 -7.03
CA GLN A 238 -7.75 -21.23 -7.62
C GLN A 238 -7.32 -22.46 -8.44
#